data_19a6be734d75808dbe39d4b01dea5aef
#
_entry.id   19a6be734d75808dbe39d4b01dea5aef
#
_cell.length_a   1.000
_cell.length_b   1.000
_cell.length_c   1.000
_cell.angle_alpha   90.00
_cell.angle_beta   90.00
_cell.angle_gamma   90.00
#
_symmetry.space_group_name_H-M   'P 1'
#
loop_
_entity.id
_entity.type
_entity.pdbx_description
1 polymer ?
#
loop_
_entity_poly.entity_id
_entity_poly.type
_entity_poly.pdbx_seq_one_letter_code
_entity_poly.pdbx_strand_id
1 'polypeptide(L)'
;RIKKIEELENKKMAQLETYTKLENEYKVMNNDYLEKEDEFFKEQAGIIAEKLEDNKPCPVCGSVEHPKIAQKSLSVLTKQALDQLKKKLEDKQKEKQKQQEECINTNSQINTLMQEFKENLGKEVKLEDLKRVLREEFDKNKEKLMTDEQALSSEYINISKEKLELDNFDYEKFKDQVIAGI
;
A
#
# COMPACT_ATOMS: atom_id res chain seq x y z
N ARG A 1 4.12 -3.52 -16.41
CA ARG A 1 3.33 -3.69 -15.18
C ARG A 1 4.19 -4.14 -14.00
N ILE A 2 5.09 -5.14 -14.14
CA ILE A 2 6.00 -5.58 -13.04
C ILE A 2 6.84 -4.41 -12.52
N LYS A 3 7.52 -3.67 -13.39
CA LYS A 3 8.29 -2.48 -13.00
C LYS A 3 7.45 -1.50 -12.17
N LYS A 4 6.16 -1.34 -12.51
CA LYS A 4 5.26 -0.47 -11.76
C LYS A 4 4.99 -0.98 -10.35
N ILE A 5 4.84 -2.30 -10.17
CA ILE A 5 4.68 -2.90 -8.83
C ILE A 5 5.95 -2.70 -8.01
N GLU A 6 7.14 -2.91 -8.61
CA GLU A 6 8.43 -2.68 -7.94
C GLU A 6 8.60 -1.22 -7.50
N GLU A 7 8.24 -0.27 -8.35
CA GLU A 7 8.24 1.17 -8.00
C GLU A 7 7.29 1.47 -6.84
N LEU A 8 6.09 0.87 -6.85
CA LEU A 8 5.10 1.05 -5.79
C LEU A 8 5.55 0.39 -4.48
N GLU A 9 6.19 -0.79 -4.52
CA GLU A 9 6.74 -1.42 -3.33
C GLU A 9 7.88 -0.59 -2.71
N ASN A 10 8.78 -0.07 -3.52
CA ASN A 10 9.84 0.84 -3.04
C ASN A 10 9.24 2.11 -2.43
N LYS A 11 8.21 2.69 -3.07
CA LYS A 11 7.48 3.84 -2.54
C LYS A 11 6.81 3.51 -1.20
N LYS A 12 6.14 2.36 -1.10
CA LYS A 12 5.50 1.90 0.14
C LYS A 12 6.51 1.75 1.28
N MET A 13 7.69 1.18 1.00
CA MET A 13 8.76 1.05 2.00
C MET A 13 9.22 2.41 2.53
N ALA A 14 9.48 3.38 1.65
CA ALA A 14 9.86 4.74 2.05
C ALA A 14 8.74 5.45 2.84
N GLN A 15 7.48 5.27 2.44
CA GLN A 15 6.32 5.80 3.15
C GLN A 15 6.17 5.18 4.54
N LEU A 16 6.40 3.88 4.68
CA LEU A 16 6.33 3.18 5.97
C LEU A 16 7.42 3.66 6.92
N GLU A 17 8.65 3.87 6.43
CA GLU A 17 9.74 4.45 7.22
C GLU A 17 9.37 5.85 7.73
N THR A 18 8.83 6.70 6.84
CA THR A 18 8.36 8.04 7.19
C THR A 18 7.24 7.99 8.23
N TYR A 19 6.25 7.09 8.05
CA TYR A 19 5.16 6.90 9.01
C TYR A 19 5.68 6.49 10.39
N THR A 20 6.61 5.53 10.44
CA THR A 20 7.21 5.05 11.70
C THR A 20 7.94 6.19 12.43
N LYS A 21 8.65 7.04 11.68
CA LYS A 21 9.31 8.22 12.25
C LYS A 21 8.30 9.21 12.84
N LEU A 22 7.25 9.55 12.07
CA LEU A 22 6.18 10.45 12.52
C LEU A 22 5.42 9.89 13.73
N GLU A 23 5.19 8.59 13.78
CA GLU A 23 4.56 7.93 14.92
C GLU A 23 5.39 8.05 16.19
N ASN A 24 6.71 7.87 16.09
CA ASN A 24 7.62 8.02 17.23
C ASN A 24 7.69 9.49 17.68
N GLU A 25 7.80 10.44 16.76
CA GLU A 25 7.76 11.87 17.05
C GLU A 25 6.46 12.27 17.76
N TYR A 26 5.31 11.78 17.25
CA TYR A 26 4.00 12.01 17.88
C TYR A 26 3.95 11.44 19.30
N LYS A 27 4.43 10.22 19.54
CA LYS A 27 4.46 9.61 20.88
C LYS A 27 5.28 10.44 21.86
N VAL A 28 6.45 10.90 21.45
CA VAL A 28 7.31 11.77 22.30
C VAL A 28 6.62 13.09 22.61
N MET A 29 6.07 13.76 21.60
CA MET A 29 5.35 15.03 21.76
C MET A 29 4.10 14.88 22.64
N ASN A 30 3.38 13.78 22.49
CA ASN A 30 2.18 13.51 23.30
C ASN A 30 2.53 13.31 24.77
N ASN A 31 3.60 12.59 25.07
CA ASN A 31 4.07 12.41 26.44
C ASN A 31 4.52 13.75 27.06
N ASP A 32 5.29 14.54 26.31
CA ASP A 32 5.69 15.88 26.76
C ASP A 32 4.47 16.79 27.03
N TYR A 33 3.48 16.76 26.15
CA TYR A 33 2.23 17.52 26.35
C TYR A 33 1.50 17.07 27.62
N LEU A 34 1.35 15.76 27.85
CA LEU A 34 0.66 15.23 29.03
C LEU A 34 1.39 15.60 30.33
N GLU A 35 2.73 15.54 30.35
CA GLU A 35 3.54 15.97 31.48
C GLU A 35 3.35 17.49 31.77
N LYS A 36 3.40 18.30 30.71
CA LYS A 36 3.20 19.75 30.82
C LYS A 36 1.77 20.11 31.22
N GLU A 37 0.77 19.39 30.76
CA GLU A 37 -0.63 19.59 31.16
C GLU A 37 -0.83 19.25 32.64
N ASP A 38 -0.23 18.17 33.13
CA ASP A 38 -0.26 17.79 34.55
C ASP A 38 0.47 18.82 35.43
N GLU A 39 1.66 19.32 35.02
CA GLU A 39 2.36 20.42 35.69
C GLU A 39 1.51 21.67 35.74
N PHE A 40 0.85 22.04 34.64
CA PHE A 40 -0.03 23.21 34.58
C PHE A 40 -1.21 23.12 35.57
N PHE A 41 -1.87 21.95 35.64
CA PHE A 41 -2.99 21.77 36.58
C PHE A 41 -2.53 21.76 38.04
N LYS A 42 -1.36 21.19 38.35
CA LYS A 42 -0.77 21.26 39.70
C LYS A 42 -0.46 22.71 40.10
N GLU A 43 0.05 23.52 39.17
CA GLU A 43 0.31 24.95 39.41
C GLU A 43 -0.99 25.71 39.63
N GLN A 44 -2.05 25.49 38.84
CA GLN A 44 -3.35 26.12 39.07
C GLN A 44 -3.93 25.77 40.45
N ALA A 45 -3.80 24.51 40.87
CA ALA A 45 -4.22 24.09 42.21
C ALA A 45 -3.43 24.81 43.30
N GLY A 46 -2.11 25.01 43.12
CA GLY A 46 -1.26 25.77 44.05
C GLY A 46 -1.65 27.26 44.12
N ILE A 47 -1.95 27.89 42.97
CA ILE A 47 -2.41 29.30 42.93
C ILE A 47 -3.75 29.49 43.66
N ILE A 48 -4.68 28.53 43.53
CA ILE A 48 -5.95 28.55 44.24
C ILE A 48 -5.71 28.34 45.73
N ALA A 49 -4.81 27.43 46.10
CA ALA A 49 -4.47 27.11 47.48
C ALA A 49 -3.88 28.33 48.24
N GLU A 50 -3.07 29.17 47.56
CA GLU A 50 -2.55 30.42 48.14
C GLU A 50 -3.65 31.43 48.52
N LYS A 51 -4.86 31.29 47.92
CA LYS A 51 -6.01 32.16 48.20
C LYS A 51 -6.95 31.65 49.28
N LEU A 52 -6.67 30.49 49.84
CA LEU A 52 -7.45 29.92 50.92
C LEU A 52 -7.25 30.78 52.19
N GLU A 53 -8.36 31.06 52.87
CA GLU A 53 -8.39 31.78 54.15
C GLU A 53 -8.98 30.87 55.20
N ASP A 54 -8.41 30.92 56.42
CA ASP A 54 -8.88 30.14 57.54
C ASP A 54 -10.37 30.38 57.84
N ASN A 55 -11.14 29.33 58.07
CA ASN A 55 -12.58 29.35 58.34
C ASN A 55 -13.46 29.95 57.23
N LYS A 56 -12.92 30.16 56.01
CA LYS A 56 -13.73 30.47 54.83
C LYS A 56 -13.89 29.27 53.91
N PRO A 57 -15.06 29.10 53.29
CA PRO A 57 -15.26 27.95 52.36
C PRO A 57 -14.37 28.11 51.13
N CYS A 58 -13.74 26.99 50.73
CA CYS A 58 -12.93 26.93 49.53
C CYS A 58 -13.79 27.21 48.28
N PRO A 59 -13.34 28.06 47.35
CA PRO A 59 -14.11 28.39 46.15
C PRO A 59 -14.25 27.21 45.16
N VAL A 60 -13.50 26.10 45.37
CA VAL A 60 -13.52 24.92 44.49
C VAL A 60 -14.39 23.82 45.07
N CYS A 61 -14.22 23.44 46.33
CA CYS A 61 -14.91 22.31 46.97
C CYS A 61 -15.86 22.69 48.11
N GLY A 62 -15.88 23.96 48.55
CA GLY A 62 -16.73 24.45 49.65
C GLY A 62 -16.26 24.04 51.03
N SER A 63 -15.21 23.25 51.19
CA SER A 63 -14.67 22.83 52.48
C SER A 63 -13.97 24.00 53.17
N VAL A 64 -14.05 24.05 54.51
CA VAL A 64 -13.30 25.02 55.37
C VAL A 64 -11.98 24.42 55.86
N GLU A 65 -11.79 23.11 55.73
CA GLU A 65 -10.57 22.44 56.15
C GLU A 65 -9.96 21.63 54.98
N HIS A 66 -8.62 21.74 54.82
CA HIS A 66 -7.86 21.01 53.82
C HIS A 66 -6.67 20.34 54.49
N PRO A 67 -6.71 19.01 54.68
CA PRO A 67 -5.64 18.28 55.40
C PRO A 67 -4.29 18.31 54.64
N LYS A 68 -4.32 18.52 53.33
CA LYS A 68 -3.13 18.64 52.48
C LYS A 68 -3.36 19.71 51.44
N ILE A 69 -2.77 20.87 51.61
CA ILE A 69 -2.88 22.01 50.69
C ILE A 69 -1.91 21.84 49.53
N ALA A 70 -2.35 22.08 48.29
CA ALA A 70 -1.50 22.08 47.13
C ALA A 70 -0.43 23.18 47.25
N GLN A 71 0.79 22.85 46.85
CA GLN A 71 1.90 23.80 46.86
C GLN A 71 2.10 24.34 45.44
N LYS A 72 2.36 25.66 45.35
CA LYS A 72 2.67 26.28 44.05
C LYS A 72 4.02 25.76 43.54
N SER A 73 4.05 25.35 42.28
CA SER A 73 5.27 25.00 41.60
C SER A 73 6.05 26.24 41.18
N LEU A 74 7.36 26.13 41.07
CA LEU A 74 8.22 27.18 40.49
C LEU A 74 8.20 27.21 38.97
N SER A 75 7.48 26.30 38.34
CA SER A 75 7.34 26.19 36.88
C SER A 75 6.31 27.23 36.40
N VAL A 76 6.73 28.14 35.54
CA VAL A 76 5.86 29.18 34.95
C VAL A 76 5.38 28.70 33.58
N LEU A 77 4.62 27.61 33.55
CA LEU A 77 3.97 27.19 32.31
C LEU A 77 2.69 28.03 32.11
N THR A 78 2.69 28.88 31.07
CA THR A 78 1.51 29.68 30.75
C THR A 78 0.50 28.86 29.97
N LYS A 79 -0.80 29.18 30.10
CA LYS A 79 -1.86 28.57 29.28
C LYS A 79 -1.55 28.69 27.77
N GLN A 80 -1.03 29.85 27.35
CA GLN A 80 -0.65 30.07 25.96
C GLN A 80 0.44 29.10 25.47
N ALA A 81 1.43 28.80 26.33
CA ALA A 81 2.47 27.83 25.98
C ALA A 81 1.90 26.39 25.84
N LEU A 82 0.99 26.02 26.75
CA LEU A 82 0.29 24.73 26.71
C LEU A 82 -0.58 24.61 25.45
N ASP A 83 -1.34 25.65 25.10
CA ASP A 83 -2.17 25.70 23.90
C ASP A 83 -1.31 25.59 22.61
N GLN A 84 -0.12 26.19 22.59
CA GLN A 84 0.84 26.05 21.48
C GLN A 84 1.38 24.62 21.35
N LEU A 85 1.69 23.95 22.47
CA LEU A 85 2.10 22.54 22.46
C LEU A 85 1.00 21.65 21.94
N LYS A 86 -0.25 21.87 22.41
CA LYS A 86 -1.43 21.15 21.93
C LYS A 86 -1.60 21.31 20.43
N LYS A 87 -1.51 22.51 19.90
CA LYS A 87 -1.61 22.78 18.47
C LYS A 87 -0.52 22.03 17.67
N LYS A 88 0.73 22.05 18.14
CA LYS A 88 1.82 21.32 17.51
C LYS A 88 1.55 19.80 17.48
N LEU A 89 1.02 19.26 18.57
CA LEU A 89 0.64 17.85 18.68
C LEU A 89 -0.47 17.49 17.68
N GLU A 90 -1.51 18.33 17.57
CA GLU A 90 -2.61 18.16 16.61
C GLU A 90 -2.10 18.20 15.16
N ASP A 91 -1.19 19.13 14.84
CA ASP A 91 -0.61 19.24 13.52
C ASP A 91 0.25 18.00 13.18
N LYS A 92 1.03 17.49 14.15
CA LYS A 92 1.81 16.26 14.01
C LYS A 92 0.90 15.04 13.83
N GLN A 93 -0.23 14.98 14.52
CA GLN A 93 -1.23 13.92 14.33
C GLN A 93 -1.82 13.91 12.92
N LYS A 94 -2.15 15.11 12.39
CA LYS A 94 -2.65 15.22 11.00
C LYS A 94 -1.60 14.79 9.98
N GLU A 95 -0.33 15.17 10.19
CA GLU A 95 0.77 14.76 9.32
C GLU A 95 0.93 13.23 9.31
N LYS A 96 0.91 12.59 10.49
CA LYS A 96 0.94 11.14 10.64
C LYS A 96 -0.24 10.46 9.94
N GLN A 97 -1.46 10.98 10.13
CA GLN A 97 -2.66 10.45 9.50
C GLN A 97 -2.59 10.53 7.97
N LYS A 98 -2.15 11.67 7.42
CA LYS A 98 -1.96 11.83 5.98
C LYS A 98 -0.97 10.79 5.43
N GLN A 99 0.15 10.59 6.13
CA GLN A 99 1.14 9.60 5.71
C GLN A 99 0.59 8.16 5.76
N GLN A 100 -0.24 7.85 6.74
CA GLN A 100 -0.95 6.57 6.84
C GLN A 100 -1.89 6.35 5.65
N GLU A 101 -2.66 7.35 5.29
CA GLU A 101 -3.57 7.31 4.12
C GLU A 101 -2.80 7.09 2.82
N GLU A 102 -1.65 7.74 2.66
CA GLU A 102 -0.78 7.54 1.50
C GLU A 102 -0.23 6.11 1.42
N CYS A 103 0.16 5.51 2.56
CA CYS A 103 0.58 4.10 2.63
C CYS A 103 -0.55 3.15 2.23
N ILE A 104 -1.76 3.38 2.74
CA ILE A 104 -2.95 2.58 2.44
C ILE A 104 -3.27 2.66 0.94
N ASN A 105 -3.24 3.86 0.35
CA ASN A 105 -3.50 4.06 -1.07
C ASN A 105 -2.46 3.34 -1.95
N THR A 106 -1.17 3.47 -1.62
CA THR A 106 -0.10 2.77 -2.36
C THR A 106 -0.26 1.25 -2.26
N ASN A 107 -0.59 0.72 -1.08
CA ASN A 107 -0.85 -0.71 -0.89
C ASN A 107 -2.09 -1.18 -1.69
N SER A 108 -3.14 -0.39 -1.75
CA SER A 108 -4.33 -0.68 -2.57
C SER A 108 -4.00 -0.77 -4.05
N GLN A 109 -3.15 0.14 -4.57
CA GLN A 109 -2.70 0.09 -5.96
C GLN A 109 -1.90 -1.18 -6.27
N ILE A 110 -1.03 -1.60 -5.36
CA ILE A 110 -0.28 -2.86 -5.48
C ILE A 110 -1.25 -4.05 -5.55
N ASN A 111 -2.21 -4.10 -4.61
CA ASN A 111 -3.19 -5.19 -4.57
C ASN A 111 -4.05 -5.26 -5.83
N THR A 112 -4.46 -4.13 -6.39
CA THR A 112 -5.19 -4.08 -7.67
C THR A 112 -4.37 -4.68 -8.81
N LEU A 113 -3.10 -4.29 -8.94
CA LEU A 113 -2.21 -4.84 -9.97
C LEU A 113 -1.94 -6.33 -9.76
N MET A 114 -1.79 -6.78 -8.53
CA MET A 114 -1.61 -8.21 -8.21
C MET A 114 -2.87 -9.02 -8.52
N GLN A 115 -4.05 -8.46 -8.28
CA GLN A 115 -5.32 -9.10 -8.65
C GLN A 115 -5.46 -9.26 -10.18
N GLU A 116 -5.08 -8.24 -10.95
CA GLU A 116 -5.04 -8.34 -12.42
C GLU A 116 -4.10 -9.47 -12.89
N PHE A 117 -2.94 -9.67 -12.24
CA PHE A 117 -2.06 -10.78 -12.56
C PHE A 117 -2.67 -12.13 -12.19
N LYS A 118 -3.34 -12.23 -11.04
CA LYS A 118 -4.05 -13.44 -10.63
C LYS A 118 -5.11 -13.85 -11.65
N GLU A 119 -5.90 -12.91 -12.13
CA GLU A 119 -6.92 -13.15 -13.14
C GLU A 119 -6.33 -13.59 -14.48
N ASN A 120 -5.26 -12.93 -14.95
CA ASN A 120 -4.60 -13.28 -16.21
C ASN A 120 -3.85 -14.63 -16.17
N LEU A 121 -3.29 -15.00 -15.02
CA LEU A 121 -2.54 -16.25 -14.85
C LEU A 121 -3.42 -17.42 -14.41
N GLY A 122 -4.66 -17.15 -13.98
CA GLY A 122 -5.57 -18.16 -13.44
C GLY A 122 -5.09 -18.79 -12.11
N LYS A 123 -4.08 -18.20 -11.46
CA LYS A 123 -3.49 -18.68 -10.20
C LYS A 123 -3.01 -17.54 -9.34
N GLU A 124 -2.97 -17.77 -8.03
CA GLU A 124 -2.40 -16.84 -7.07
C GLU A 124 -0.87 -16.93 -7.08
N VAL A 125 -0.20 -15.78 -7.21
CA VAL A 125 1.27 -15.68 -7.26
C VAL A 125 1.72 -14.61 -6.28
N LYS A 126 2.71 -14.94 -5.44
CA LYS A 126 3.34 -13.94 -4.57
C LYS A 126 4.20 -12.99 -5.38
N LEU A 127 4.35 -11.75 -4.93
CA LEU A 127 5.14 -10.73 -5.63
C LEU A 127 6.59 -11.17 -5.88
N GLU A 128 7.22 -11.84 -4.94
CA GLU A 128 8.58 -12.36 -5.04
C GLU A 128 8.77 -13.41 -6.15
N ASP A 129 7.71 -14.19 -6.43
CA ASP A 129 7.71 -15.23 -7.45
C ASP A 129 7.21 -14.74 -8.82
N LEU A 130 6.57 -13.57 -8.86
CA LEU A 130 5.87 -13.10 -10.06
C LEU A 130 6.74 -13.05 -11.31
N LYS A 131 7.99 -12.59 -11.20
CA LYS A 131 8.93 -12.53 -12.33
C LYS A 131 9.26 -13.92 -12.87
N ARG A 132 9.49 -14.89 -11.97
CA ARG A 132 9.79 -16.27 -12.34
C ARG A 132 8.60 -16.91 -13.05
N VAL A 133 7.42 -16.81 -12.46
CA VAL A 133 6.18 -17.38 -13.03
C VAL A 133 5.86 -16.80 -14.40
N LEU A 134 5.99 -15.49 -14.58
CA LEU A 134 5.74 -14.86 -15.87
C LEU A 134 6.76 -15.27 -16.94
N ARG A 135 8.02 -15.50 -16.56
CA ARG A 135 9.04 -16.01 -17.48
C ARG A 135 8.70 -17.44 -17.91
N GLU A 136 8.35 -18.31 -16.95
CA GLU A 136 7.94 -19.68 -17.25
C GLU A 136 6.72 -19.74 -18.21
N GLU A 137 5.70 -18.91 -17.96
CA GLU A 137 4.53 -18.83 -18.84
C GLU A 137 4.85 -18.26 -20.22
N PHE A 138 5.77 -17.29 -20.29
CA PHE A 138 6.23 -16.74 -21.57
C PHE A 138 6.98 -17.80 -22.38
N ASP A 139 7.92 -18.52 -21.78
CA ASP A 139 8.71 -19.55 -22.44
C ASP A 139 7.80 -20.68 -22.95
N LYS A 140 6.83 -21.12 -22.13
CA LYS A 140 5.83 -22.13 -22.51
C LYS A 140 4.97 -21.68 -23.70
N ASN A 141 4.49 -20.45 -23.71
CA ASN A 141 3.71 -19.90 -24.81
C ASN A 141 4.57 -19.76 -26.08
N LYS A 142 5.85 -19.40 -25.95
CA LYS A 142 6.80 -19.32 -27.06
C LYS A 142 7.03 -20.68 -27.67
N GLU A 143 7.26 -21.73 -26.88
CA GLU A 143 7.40 -23.09 -27.37
C GLU A 143 6.16 -23.57 -28.16
N LYS A 144 4.96 -23.30 -27.62
CA LYS A 144 3.70 -23.61 -28.28
C LYS A 144 3.58 -22.91 -29.64
N LEU A 145 3.86 -21.60 -29.69
CA LEU A 145 3.83 -20.84 -30.95
C LEU A 145 4.81 -21.40 -31.99
N MET A 146 6.02 -21.78 -31.59
CA MET A 146 7.00 -22.41 -32.49
C MET A 146 6.52 -23.75 -33.02
N THR A 147 5.87 -24.55 -32.18
CA THR A 147 5.29 -25.82 -32.57
C THR A 147 4.13 -25.63 -33.57
N ASP A 148 3.25 -24.69 -33.32
CA ASP A 148 2.12 -24.33 -34.16
C ASP A 148 2.62 -23.79 -35.53
N GLU A 149 3.68 -22.98 -35.57
CA GLU A 149 4.31 -22.45 -36.76
C GLU A 149 4.91 -23.59 -37.62
N GLN A 150 5.59 -24.55 -36.97
CA GLN A 150 6.15 -25.73 -37.66
C GLN A 150 5.05 -26.63 -38.24
N ALA A 151 3.95 -26.82 -37.50
CA ALA A 151 2.80 -27.58 -37.96
C ALA A 151 2.15 -26.93 -39.18
N LEU A 152 1.91 -25.64 -39.17
CA LEU A 152 1.36 -24.86 -40.28
C LEU A 152 2.28 -24.86 -41.48
N SER A 153 3.59 -24.74 -41.29
CA SER A 153 4.58 -24.83 -42.36
C SER A 153 4.56 -26.20 -43.05
N SER A 154 4.46 -27.28 -42.27
CA SER A 154 4.36 -28.62 -42.78
C SER A 154 3.08 -28.88 -43.59
N GLU A 155 1.96 -28.37 -43.09
CA GLU A 155 0.66 -28.44 -43.76
C GLU A 155 0.67 -27.64 -45.06
N TYR A 156 1.25 -26.44 -45.09
CA TYR A 156 1.41 -25.63 -46.29
C TYR A 156 2.25 -26.36 -47.36
N ILE A 157 3.34 -27.05 -46.96
CA ILE A 157 4.18 -27.84 -47.89
C ILE A 157 3.37 -28.99 -48.48
N ASN A 158 2.54 -29.68 -47.68
CA ASN A 158 1.71 -30.77 -48.16
C ASN A 158 0.65 -30.30 -49.16
N ILE A 159 -0.08 -29.23 -48.82
CA ILE A 159 -1.07 -28.62 -49.73
C ILE A 159 -0.40 -28.15 -51.03
N SER A 160 0.81 -27.60 -50.97
CA SER A 160 1.55 -27.16 -52.15
C SER A 160 1.97 -28.34 -53.05
N LYS A 161 2.31 -29.50 -52.47
CA LYS A 161 2.61 -30.73 -53.23
C LYS A 161 1.34 -31.28 -53.89
N GLU A 162 0.23 -31.38 -53.14
CA GLU A 162 -1.05 -31.82 -53.68
C GLU A 162 -1.52 -30.93 -54.83
N LYS A 163 -1.37 -29.61 -54.69
CA LYS A 163 -1.66 -28.65 -55.77
C LYS A 163 -0.80 -28.89 -57.00
N LEU A 164 0.51 -29.12 -56.83
CA LEU A 164 1.43 -29.40 -57.93
C LEU A 164 1.06 -30.72 -58.65
N GLU A 165 0.63 -31.75 -57.89
CA GLU A 165 0.16 -33.00 -58.47
C GLU A 165 -1.11 -32.82 -59.30
N LEU A 166 -2.06 -31.98 -58.78
CA LEU A 166 -3.28 -31.62 -59.52
C LEU A 166 -3.00 -30.76 -60.74
N ASP A 167 -2.08 -29.81 -60.68
CA ASP A 167 -1.68 -28.97 -61.83
C ASP A 167 -0.98 -29.78 -62.93
N ASN A 168 -0.30 -30.92 -62.60
CA ASN A 168 0.33 -31.79 -63.48
C ASN A 168 -0.57 -32.97 -63.97
N PHE A 169 -1.81 -33.01 -63.44
CA PHE A 169 -2.78 -34.05 -63.83
C PHE A 169 -3.25 -33.82 -65.27
N ASP A 170 -2.84 -34.72 -66.16
CA ASP A 170 -3.23 -34.70 -67.58
C ASP A 170 -4.63 -35.29 -67.77
N TYR A 171 -5.64 -34.37 -67.68
CA TYR A 171 -7.04 -34.75 -67.81
C TYR A 171 -7.39 -35.41 -69.16
N GLU A 172 -6.80 -35.00 -70.25
CA GLU A 172 -7.07 -35.58 -71.57
C GLU A 172 -6.53 -37.01 -71.68
N LYS A 173 -5.34 -37.25 -71.15
CA LYS A 173 -4.78 -38.59 -71.07
C LYS A 173 -5.58 -39.55 -70.19
N PHE A 174 -6.06 -39.02 -69.03
CA PHE A 174 -6.95 -39.80 -68.15
C PHE A 174 -8.27 -40.09 -68.79
N LYS A 175 -8.90 -39.19 -69.52
CA LYS A 175 -10.14 -39.36 -70.27
C LYS A 175 -9.98 -40.44 -71.38
N ASP A 176 -8.88 -40.39 -72.12
CA ASP A 176 -8.60 -41.37 -73.15
C ASP A 176 -8.41 -42.80 -72.59
N GLN A 177 -7.77 -42.87 -71.37
CA GLN A 177 -7.63 -44.17 -70.69
C GLN A 177 -8.97 -44.73 -70.20
N VAL A 178 -9.87 -43.87 -69.69
CA VAL A 178 -11.22 -44.28 -69.26
C VAL A 178 -12.07 -44.73 -70.46
N ILE A 179 -11.99 -44.02 -71.57
CA ILE A 179 -12.74 -44.35 -72.78
C ILE A 179 -12.21 -45.66 -73.44
N ALA A 180 -10.90 -45.89 -73.43
CA ALA A 180 -10.27 -47.08 -73.93
C ALA A 180 -10.50 -48.34 -73.09
N GLY A 181 -10.90 -48.18 -71.82
CA GLY A 181 -11.21 -49.23 -70.85
C GLY A 181 -12.70 -49.67 -70.84
N ILE A 182 -13.52 -49.00 -71.64
CA ILE A 182 -14.92 -49.36 -71.89
C ILE A 182 -14.98 -50.06 -73.22
#